data_c15febfd3373b294aca987808e723977
#
_entry.id   c15febfd3373b294aca987808e723977
#
_cell.length_a   1.000
_cell.length_b   1.000
_cell.length_c   1.000
_cell.angle_alpha   90.00
_cell.angle_beta   90.00
_cell.angle_gamma   90.00
#
_symmetry.space_group_name_H-M   'P 1'
#
loop_
_entity.id
_entity.type
_entity.pdbx_description
1 polymer ?
#
loop_
_entity_poly.entity_id
_entity_poly.type
_entity_poly.pdbx_seq_one_letter_code
_entity_poly.pdbx_strand_id
1 'polypeptide(L)'
;MSTDVVPISASPTLATLCTAGVLSAADIHLATMVCRLCHESEESVRLALALTSRELRQGSVFLNPRTIRETILTQLDDPALRGLMDEQTAAAIEQVEQMTWPDPDHWMLTLQRSPAIADRRSASNARPARLDSDRLYLERYWLDEQTVATRLAHLAHEKTSITDDQCRKVLDEVQETIRQPHFQLDEFQVDAVRAAATHNVSVLSGGPGTGKTTMVCIILAVLASADPYLGRIALSAPSGKAASRLRDAVASTSHALGLKPLPTASQATTVHSLLGWQGPGSGFRYDKLNQLPYDVIVVDEASMLSVSLMARLLDAIGARTRLILVGDPDQLVSVEAGSVSYTHLRAHETVIDLVC
;
A
#
# COMPACT_ATOMS: atom_id res chain seq x y z
N MET A 1 22.59 11.71 -14.65
CA MET A 1 22.49 10.93 -13.40
C MET A 1 23.46 11.55 -12.41
N SER A 2 23.01 11.88 -11.20
CA SER A 2 23.93 12.35 -10.13
C SER A 2 24.78 11.15 -9.75
N THR A 3 26.10 11.21 -9.97
CA THR A 3 27.03 10.19 -9.47
C THR A 3 27.02 10.28 -7.95
N ASP A 4 26.31 9.37 -7.30
CA ASP A 4 26.36 9.25 -5.84
C ASP A 4 27.81 9.00 -5.41
N VAL A 5 28.30 9.83 -4.51
CA VAL A 5 29.68 9.68 -4.00
C VAL A 5 29.72 8.39 -3.20
N VAL A 6 30.58 7.46 -3.62
CA VAL A 6 30.79 6.20 -2.91
C VAL A 6 31.27 6.47 -1.47
N PRO A 7 30.58 5.97 -0.43
CA PRO A 7 31.00 6.17 0.94
C PRO A 7 32.39 5.56 1.23
N ILE A 8 33.23 6.26 1.99
CA ILE A 8 34.56 5.78 2.39
C ILE A 8 34.49 4.45 3.18
N SER A 9 33.36 4.21 3.85
CA SER A 9 33.12 2.96 4.61
C SER A 9 32.59 1.81 3.77
N ALA A 10 32.43 1.99 2.47
CA ALA A 10 31.95 0.94 1.58
C ALA A 10 33.02 -0.14 1.40
N SER A 11 32.59 -1.41 1.49
CA SER A 11 33.44 -2.52 1.03
C SER A 11 33.64 -2.49 -0.48
N PRO A 12 34.61 -3.19 -1.03
CA PRO A 12 34.80 -3.25 -2.48
C PRO A 12 33.52 -3.65 -3.24
N THR A 13 32.78 -4.66 -2.75
CA THR A 13 31.51 -5.12 -3.32
C THR A 13 30.45 -4.01 -3.33
N LEU A 14 30.25 -3.33 -2.20
CA LEU A 14 29.25 -2.26 -2.10
C LEU A 14 29.67 -1.02 -2.90
N ALA A 15 30.97 -0.75 -2.98
CA ALA A 15 31.51 0.33 -3.80
C ALA A 15 31.25 0.10 -5.30
N THR A 16 31.49 -1.10 -5.80
CA THR A 16 31.21 -1.51 -7.19
C THR A 16 29.71 -1.38 -7.49
N LEU A 17 28.85 -1.89 -6.63
CA LEU A 17 27.38 -1.79 -6.81
C LEU A 17 26.90 -0.32 -6.76
N CYS A 18 27.55 0.54 -5.97
CA CYS A 18 27.25 1.97 -5.95
C CYS A 18 27.67 2.66 -7.23
N THR A 19 28.89 2.39 -7.71
CA THR A 19 29.39 2.96 -8.98
C THR A 19 28.57 2.51 -10.18
N ALA A 20 28.10 1.26 -10.17
CA ALA A 20 27.18 0.71 -11.17
C ALA A 20 25.75 1.29 -11.07
N GLY A 21 25.45 2.17 -10.10
CA GLY A 21 24.12 2.75 -9.89
C GLY A 21 23.08 1.79 -9.30
N VAL A 22 23.48 0.59 -8.86
CA VAL A 22 22.61 -0.37 -8.19
C VAL A 22 22.27 0.10 -6.78
N LEU A 23 23.27 0.52 -6.01
CA LEU A 23 23.11 1.05 -4.65
C LEU A 23 23.29 2.57 -4.64
N SER A 24 22.62 3.24 -3.73
CA SER A 24 22.92 4.63 -3.37
C SER A 24 23.82 4.69 -2.13
N ALA A 25 24.45 5.84 -1.91
CA ALA A 25 25.20 6.10 -0.68
C ALA A 25 24.33 5.88 0.58
N ALA A 26 23.05 6.23 0.52
CA ALA A 26 22.12 6.06 1.64
C ALA A 26 21.89 4.58 1.98
N ASP A 27 21.81 3.68 1.00
CA ASP A 27 21.66 2.24 1.22
C ASP A 27 22.87 1.67 1.96
N ILE A 28 24.07 2.08 1.54
CA ILE A 28 25.33 1.65 2.15
C ILE A 28 25.45 2.18 3.59
N HIS A 29 25.09 3.45 3.81
CA HIS A 29 25.13 4.04 5.15
C HIS A 29 24.15 3.36 6.10
N LEU A 30 22.92 3.07 5.65
CA LEU A 30 21.93 2.35 6.45
C LEU A 30 22.46 0.97 6.83
N ALA A 31 22.92 0.18 5.87
CA ALA A 31 23.44 -1.17 6.12
C ALA A 31 24.65 -1.15 7.07
N THR A 32 25.58 -0.23 6.84
CA THR A 32 26.77 -0.08 7.69
C THR A 32 26.38 0.31 9.12
N MET A 33 25.44 1.23 9.30
CA MET A 33 24.96 1.65 10.61
C MET A 33 24.28 0.50 11.35
N VAL A 34 23.40 -0.25 10.66
CA VAL A 34 22.72 -1.41 11.24
C VAL A 34 23.72 -2.48 11.67
N CYS A 35 24.66 -2.85 10.80
CA CYS A 35 25.70 -3.83 11.13
C CYS A 35 26.53 -3.39 12.33
N ARG A 36 26.92 -2.12 12.39
CA ARG A 36 27.68 -1.56 13.52
C ARG A 36 26.89 -1.61 14.84
N LEU A 37 25.60 -1.23 14.82
CA LEU A 37 24.74 -1.23 16.01
C LEU A 37 24.47 -2.64 16.54
N CYS A 38 24.39 -3.61 15.64
CA CYS A 38 24.12 -5.01 15.98
C CYS A 38 25.38 -5.86 16.16
N HIS A 39 26.58 -5.27 16.06
CA HIS A 39 27.85 -5.99 16.08
C HIS A 39 27.93 -7.10 15.01
N GLU A 40 27.35 -6.84 13.85
CA GLU A 40 27.36 -7.74 12.71
C GLU A 40 28.63 -7.49 11.85
N SER A 41 29.38 -8.55 11.56
CA SER A 41 30.63 -8.46 10.79
C SER A 41 30.54 -9.11 9.40
N GLU A 42 29.51 -9.92 9.17
CA GLU A 42 29.36 -10.66 7.92
C GLU A 42 29.03 -9.72 6.74
N GLU A 43 29.90 -9.72 5.74
CA GLU A 43 29.74 -8.86 4.56
C GLU A 43 28.48 -9.21 3.74
N SER A 44 28.12 -10.48 3.67
CA SER A 44 26.90 -10.93 2.99
C SER A 44 25.61 -10.42 3.67
N VAL A 45 25.62 -10.23 5.00
CA VAL A 45 24.52 -9.61 5.73
C VAL A 45 24.44 -8.11 5.42
N ARG A 46 25.60 -7.43 5.38
CA ARG A 46 25.67 -6.00 5.03
C ARG A 46 25.17 -5.77 3.60
N LEU A 47 25.55 -6.63 2.65
CA LEU A 47 25.05 -6.60 1.28
C LEU A 47 23.52 -6.79 1.24
N ALA A 48 22.98 -7.76 1.97
CA ALA A 48 21.54 -7.99 2.03
C ALA A 48 20.77 -6.77 2.58
N LEU A 49 21.28 -6.15 3.65
CA LEU A 49 20.65 -4.94 4.23
C LEU A 49 20.70 -3.74 3.28
N ALA A 50 21.83 -3.55 2.56
CA ALA A 50 21.93 -2.50 1.54
C ALA A 50 20.96 -2.72 0.39
N LEU A 51 20.85 -3.96 -0.10
CA LEU A 51 19.90 -4.34 -1.13
C LEU A 51 18.44 -4.24 -0.66
N THR A 52 18.14 -4.57 0.60
CA THR A 52 16.81 -4.35 1.18
C THR A 52 16.44 -2.87 1.17
N SER A 53 17.37 -1.99 1.51
CA SER A 53 17.15 -0.53 1.41
C SER A 53 16.93 -0.07 -0.03
N ARG A 54 17.68 -0.64 -0.99
CA ARG A 54 17.46 -0.40 -2.41
C ARG A 54 16.06 -0.81 -2.87
N GLU A 55 15.61 -2.00 -2.49
CA GLU A 55 14.28 -2.49 -2.86
C GLU A 55 13.18 -1.54 -2.41
N LEU A 56 13.31 -0.92 -1.24
CA LEU A 56 12.36 0.11 -0.77
C LEU A 56 12.31 1.31 -1.73
N ARG A 57 13.44 1.76 -2.29
CA ARG A 57 13.48 2.84 -3.28
C ARG A 57 12.89 2.41 -4.64
N GLN A 58 12.89 1.10 -4.92
CA GLN A 58 12.28 0.51 -6.12
C GLN A 58 10.79 0.16 -5.92
N GLY A 59 10.22 0.47 -4.74
CA GLY A 59 8.81 0.24 -4.43
C GLY A 59 8.49 -1.12 -3.81
N SER A 60 9.47 -2.01 -3.59
CA SER A 60 9.29 -3.28 -2.88
C SER A 60 9.55 -3.10 -1.39
N VAL A 61 8.78 -3.74 -0.51
CA VAL A 61 9.00 -3.71 0.95
C VAL A 61 9.94 -4.79 1.46
N PHE A 62 10.36 -5.70 0.61
CA PHE A 62 11.26 -6.79 0.95
C PHE A 62 12.27 -7.06 -0.14
N LEU A 63 13.36 -7.68 0.26
CA LEU A 63 14.35 -8.31 -0.59
C LEU A 63 14.09 -9.81 -0.65
N ASN A 64 14.14 -10.42 -1.85
CA ASN A 64 14.26 -11.87 -1.98
C ASN A 64 15.73 -12.25 -2.30
N PRO A 65 16.49 -12.81 -1.36
CA PRO A 65 17.89 -13.16 -1.58
C PRO A 65 18.11 -14.22 -2.69
N ARG A 66 17.07 -15.00 -3.02
CA ARG A 66 17.17 -16.04 -4.06
C ARG A 66 17.11 -15.49 -5.48
N THR A 67 16.41 -14.37 -5.68
CA THR A 67 16.13 -13.82 -7.03
C THR A 67 16.79 -12.49 -7.30
N ILE A 68 17.29 -11.81 -6.28
CA ILE A 68 17.78 -10.41 -6.41
C ILE A 68 18.91 -10.26 -7.41
N ARG A 69 19.81 -11.25 -7.52
CA ARG A 69 20.89 -11.24 -8.51
C ARG A 69 20.34 -11.14 -9.93
N GLU A 70 19.38 -12.00 -10.27
CA GLU A 70 18.77 -12.03 -11.61
C GLU A 70 18.02 -10.72 -11.89
N THR A 71 17.30 -10.22 -10.89
CA THR A 71 16.60 -8.93 -10.98
C THR A 71 17.57 -7.78 -11.29
N ILE A 72 18.69 -7.70 -10.59
CA ILE A 72 19.69 -6.65 -10.80
C ILE A 72 20.33 -6.79 -12.18
N LEU A 73 20.76 -7.98 -12.57
CA LEU A 73 21.39 -8.22 -13.87
C LEU A 73 20.44 -7.88 -15.02
N THR A 74 19.17 -8.26 -14.92
CA THR A 74 18.15 -7.89 -15.93
C THR A 74 17.95 -6.38 -16.03
N GLN A 75 17.98 -5.66 -14.91
CA GLN A 75 17.85 -4.19 -14.91
C GLN A 75 19.08 -3.49 -15.50
N LEU A 76 20.27 -4.02 -15.26
CA LEU A 76 21.52 -3.48 -15.82
C LEU A 76 21.66 -3.76 -17.32
N ASP A 77 20.97 -4.76 -17.85
CA ASP A 77 20.99 -5.13 -19.28
C ASP A 77 20.05 -4.26 -20.12
N ASP A 78 19.32 -3.30 -19.53
CA ASP A 78 18.39 -2.42 -20.26
C ASP A 78 19.17 -1.55 -21.27
N PRO A 79 18.90 -1.69 -22.59
CA PRO A 79 19.57 -0.92 -23.62
C PRO A 79 19.38 0.60 -23.51
N ALA A 80 18.25 1.02 -22.92
CA ALA A 80 17.97 2.46 -22.71
C ALA A 80 18.90 3.07 -21.66
N LEU A 81 19.35 2.28 -20.67
CA LEU A 81 20.31 2.72 -19.67
C LEU A 81 21.73 2.71 -20.20
N ARG A 82 22.13 1.69 -20.98
CA ARG A 82 23.49 1.53 -21.52
C ARG A 82 23.92 2.70 -22.43
N GLY A 83 22.99 3.30 -23.17
CA GLY A 83 23.27 4.44 -24.06
C GLY A 83 23.55 5.77 -23.36
N LEU A 84 23.32 5.89 -22.07
CA LEU A 84 23.44 7.12 -21.28
C LEU A 84 24.56 7.08 -20.22
N MET A 85 25.34 5.99 -20.16
CA MET A 85 26.35 5.74 -19.12
C MET A 85 27.72 6.28 -19.52
N ASP A 86 28.46 6.76 -18.51
CA ASP A 86 29.88 7.06 -18.67
C ASP A 86 30.72 5.76 -18.59
N GLU A 87 31.99 5.87 -19.00
CA GLU A 87 32.93 4.74 -19.08
C GLU A 87 33.16 4.08 -17.71
N GLN A 88 33.14 4.86 -16.62
CA GLN A 88 33.31 4.36 -15.26
C GLN A 88 32.12 3.51 -14.80
N THR A 89 30.91 3.95 -15.09
CA THR A 89 29.67 3.22 -14.81
C THR A 89 29.61 1.92 -15.62
N ALA A 90 29.97 1.97 -16.90
CA ALA A 90 29.99 0.79 -17.76
C ALA A 90 30.99 -0.27 -17.26
N ALA A 91 32.20 0.14 -16.88
CA ALA A 91 33.19 -0.77 -16.29
C ALA A 91 32.72 -1.37 -14.94
N ALA A 92 32.01 -0.58 -14.14
CA ALA A 92 31.46 -1.08 -12.87
C ALA A 92 30.34 -2.12 -13.11
N ILE A 93 29.52 -1.95 -14.14
CA ILE A 93 28.48 -2.94 -14.53
C ILE A 93 29.14 -4.26 -14.93
N GLU A 94 30.18 -4.25 -15.76
CA GLU A 94 30.91 -5.46 -16.10
C GLU A 94 31.47 -6.17 -14.85
N GLN A 95 31.96 -5.40 -13.87
CA GLN A 95 32.40 -5.96 -12.60
C GLN A 95 31.23 -6.58 -11.80
N VAL A 96 30.04 -5.98 -11.81
CA VAL A 96 28.83 -6.55 -11.15
C VAL A 96 28.40 -7.85 -11.82
N GLU A 97 28.47 -7.94 -13.15
CA GLU A 97 28.17 -9.17 -13.89
C GLU A 97 29.12 -10.33 -13.53
N GLN A 98 30.39 -10.01 -13.30
CA GLN A 98 31.46 -10.98 -13.01
C GLN A 98 31.63 -11.24 -11.49
N MET A 99 31.02 -10.43 -10.63
CA MET A 99 31.19 -10.59 -9.16
C MET A 99 30.63 -11.93 -8.66
N THR A 100 31.26 -12.46 -7.62
CA THR A 100 30.76 -13.63 -6.94
C THR A 100 29.68 -13.24 -5.96
N TRP A 101 28.43 -13.57 -6.28
CA TRP A 101 27.30 -13.43 -5.38
C TRP A 101 27.29 -14.55 -4.34
N PRO A 102 26.75 -14.32 -3.13
CA PRO A 102 26.57 -15.39 -2.17
C PRO A 102 25.66 -16.49 -2.74
N ASP A 103 26.00 -17.75 -2.47
CA ASP A 103 25.11 -18.87 -2.77
C ASP A 103 23.76 -18.67 -2.04
N PRO A 104 22.60 -18.75 -2.70
CA PRO A 104 21.32 -18.42 -2.10
C PRO A 104 20.99 -19.18 -0.81
N ASP A 105 21.28 -20.49 -0.77
CA ASP A 105 20.97 -21.32 0.41
C ASP A 105 21.92 -21.01 1.56
N HIS A 106 23.20 -20.84 1.26
CA HIS A 106 24.18 -20.43 2.26
C HIS A 106 23.89 -19.01 2.77
N TRP A 107 23.49 -18.11 1.89
CA TRP A 107 23.12 -16.72 2.25
C TRP A 107 21.95 -16.71 3.21
N MET A 108 20.89 -17.46 2.90
CA MET A 108 19.74 -17.61 3.80
C MET A 108 20.12 -18.11 5.18
N LEU A 109 21.00 -19.10 5.28
CA LEU A 109 21.50 -19.60 6.58
C LEU A 109 22.29 -18.54 7.34
N THR A 110 23.09 -17.75 6.64
CA THR A 110 23.87 -16.65 7.24
C THR A 110 22.94 -15.56 7.77
N LEU A 111 21.92 -15.15 6.99
CA LEU A 111 20.92 -14.17 7.41
C LEU A 111 20.15 -14.64 8.66
N GLN A 112 19.77 -15.93 8.73
CA GLN A 112 19.07 -16.50 9.90
C GLN A 112 19.90 -16.44 11.18
N ARG A 113 21.23 -16.49 11.08
CA ARG A 113 22.14 -16.49 12.23
C ARG A 113 22.55 -15.08 12.66
N SER A 114 22.27 -14.08 11.85
CA SER A 114 22.68 -12.70 12.09
C SER A 114 22.03 -12.09 13.34
N PRO A 115 22.79 -11.39 14.20
CA PRO A 115 22.23 -10.63 15.30
C PRO A 115 21.37 -9.44 14.86
N ALA A 116 21.51 -8.97 13.62
CA ALA A 116 20.73 -7.88 13.05
C ALA A 116 19.34 -8.32 12.54
N ILE A 117 19.10 -9.62 12.38
CA ILE A 117 17.93 -10.15 11.71
C ILE A 117 17.12 -11.04 12.66
N ALA A 118 15.84 -10.72 12.86
CA ALA A 118 14.90 -11.56 13.58
C ALA A 118 14.28 -12.61 12.64
N ASP A 119 13.90 -13.76 13.17
CA ASP A 119 13.06 -14.71 12.44
C ASP A 119 11.56 -14.36 12.61
N ARG A 120 10.69 -14.98 11.81
CA ARG A 120 9.24 -14.78 11.87
C ARG A 120 8.64 -15.01 13.26
N ARG A 121 9.19 -15.92 14.04
CA ARG A 121 8.67 -16.35 15.35
C ARG A 121 9.21 -15.52 16.51
N SER A 122 10.23 -14.73 16.28
CA SER A 122 10.80 -13.88 17.31
C SER A 122 9.81 -12.79 17.73
N ALA A 123 9.38 -12.83 18.96
CA ALA A 123 8.51 -11.79 19.56
C ALA A 123 9.24 -10.45 19.77
N SER A 124 10.50 -10.37 19.47
CA SER A 124 11.37 -9.23 19.79
C SER A 124 11.38 -8.20 18.66
N ASN A 125 10.87 -7.02 18.94
CA ASN A 125 11.02 -5.81 18.12
C ASN A 125 12.44 -5.21 18.24
N ALA A 126 13.40 -5.95 18.78
CA ALA A 126 14.74 -5.46 19.11
C ALA A 126 15.75 -5.56 17.95
N ARG A 127 15.35 -6.14 16.82
CA ARG A 127 16.24 -6.29 15.65
C ARG A 127 15.74 -5.43 14.48
N PRO A 128 16.64 -4.74 13.77
CA PRO A 128 16.26 -3.79 12.73
C PRO A 128 15.75 -4.42 11.44
N ALA A 129 16.00 -5.72 11.23
CA ALA A 129 15.52 -6.46 10.07
C ALA A 129 14.85 -7.77 10.48
N ARG A 130 14.04 -8.34 9.59
CA ARG A 130 13.32 -9.58 9.80
C ARG A 130 13.33 -10.45 8.55
N LEU A 131 13.58 -11.74 8.75
CA LEU A 131 13.49 -12.76 7.71
C LEU A 131 12.20 -13.55 7.92
N ASP A 132 11.30 -13.47 6.94
CA ASP A 132 10.07 -14.25 6.90
C ASP A 132 10.05 -15.07 5.62
N SER A 133 10.18 -16.39 5.74
CA SER A 133 10.37 -17.30 4.61
C SER A 133 11.59 -16.88 3.78
N ASP A 134 11.43 -16.58 2.49
CA ASP A 134 12.51 -16.12 1.60
C ASP A 134 12.55 -14.59 1.43
N ARG A 135 11.94 -13.83 2.36
CA ARG A 135 11.81 -12.38 2.27
C ARG A 135 12.49 -11.70 3.44
N LEU A 136 13.46 -10.84 3.13
CA LEU A 136 14.13 -10.00 4.11
C LEU A 136 13.53 -8.59 4.09
N TYR A 137 13.01 -8.17 5.23
CA TYR A 137 12.40 -6.87 5.46
C TYR A 137 13.26 -6.01 6.39
N LEU A 138 13.16 -4.70 6.30
CA LEU A 138 13.36 -3.88 7.48
C LEU A 138 12.17 -4.07 8.42
N GLU A 139 12.41 -4.21 9.72
CA GLU A 139 11.40 -4.58 10.74
C GLU A 139 10.14 -3.74 10.67
N ARG A 140 10.27 -2.43 10.44
CA ARG A 140 9.14 -1.52 10.32
C ARG A 140 8.15 -1.93 9.24
N TYR A 141 8.64 -2.30 8.05
CA TYR A 141 7.77 -2.64 6.92
C TYR A 141 7.10 -3.99 7.09
N TRP A 142 7.78 -4.94 7.73
CA TRP A 142 7.16 -6.21 8.11
C TRP A 142 6.01 -6.00 9.10
N LEU A 143 6.21 -5.15 10.12
CA LEU A 143 5.16 -4.79 11.09
C LEU A 143 3.98 -4.09 10.42
N ASP A 144 4.24 -3.17 9.49
CA ASP A 144 3.20 -2.48 8.74
C ASP A 144 2.40 -3.48 7.89
N GLU A 145 3.03 -4.45 7.20
CA GLU A 145 2.33 -5.52 6.48
C GLU A 145 1.48 -6.40 7.40
N GLN A 146 2.03 -6.82 8.55
CA GLN A 146 1.28 -7.61 9.53
C GLN A 146 0.07 -6.83 10.07
N THR A 147 0.24 -5.53 10.30
CA THR A 147 -0.86 -4.64 10.73
C THR A 147 -1.95 -4.59 9.65
N VAL A 148 -1.58 -4.36 8.39
CA VAL A 148 -2.53 -4.34 7.27
C VAL A 148 -3.28 -5.67 7.18
N ALA A 149 -2.57 -6.80 7.15
CA ALA A 149 -3.18 -8.13 7.02
C ALA A 149 -4.14 -8.42 8.20
N THR A 150 -3.70 -8.19 9.44
CA THR A 150 -4.51 -8.50 10.63
C THR A 150 -5.74 -7.60 10.73
N ARG A 151 -5.58 -6.29 10.47
CA ARG A 151 -6.69 -5.33 10.56
C ARG A 151 -7.71 -5.54 9.45
N LEU A 152 -7.28 -5.80 8.22
CA LEU A 152 -8.19 -6.12 7.12
C LEU A 152 -8.95 -7.42 7.39
N ALA A 153 -8.27 -8.48 7.85
CA ALA A 153 -8.93 -9.72 8.23
C ALA A 153 -9.99 -9.49 9.32
N HIS A 154 -9.67 -8.70 10.34
CA HIS A 154 -10.62 -8.36 11.41
C HIS A 154 -11.84 -7.62 10.85
N LEU A 155 -11.65 -6.56 10.06
CA LEU A 155 -12.75 -5.79 9.45
C LEU A 155 -13.60 -6.63 8.50
N ALA A 156 -12.98 -7.58 7.80
CA ALA A 156 -13.64 -8.48 6.88
C ALA A 156 -14.55 -9.51 7.58
N HIS A 157 -14.15 -9.99 8.76
CA HIS A 157 -14.94 -10.94 9.54
C HIS A 157 -16.11 -10.28 10.29
N GLU A 158 -16.03 -9.00 10.56
CA GLU A 158 -17.08 -8.25 11.23
C GLU A 158 -18.21 -7.89 10.27
N LYS A 159 -19.41 -8.38 10.55
CA LYS A 159 -20.61 -8.03 9.79
C LYS A 159 -21.23 -6.76 10.31
N THR A 160 -21.81 -5.98 9.41
CA THR A 160 -22.58 -4.78 9.74
C THR A 160 -23.97 -5.15 10.28
N SER A 161 -24.69 -4.15 10.76
CA SER A 161 -26.10 -4.31 11.15
C SER A 161 -27.07 -4.44 9.98
N ILE A 162 -26.62 -4.15 8.76
CA ILE A 162 -27.45 -4.21 7.55
C ILE A 162 -27.46 -5.64 7.02
N THR A 163 -28.66 -6.23 6.91
CA THR A 163 -28.84 -7.57 6.33
C THR A 163 -28.95 -7.50 4.80
N ASP A 164 -28.71 -8.63 4.14
CA ASP A 164 -28.86 -8.73 2.67
C ASP A 164 -30.25 -8.33 2.18
N ASP A 165 -31.32 -8.76 2.89
CA ASP A 165 -32.70 -8.42 2.53
C ASP A 165 -32.98 -6.92 2.71
N GLN A 166 -32.48 -6.32 3.78
CA GLN A 166 -32.59 -4.89 4.00
C GLN A 166 -31.84 -4.10 2.92
N CYS A 167 -30.61 -4.54 2.59
CA CYS A 167 -29.82 -3.92 1.52
C CYS A 167 -30.54 -3.97 0.19
N ARG A 168 -31.10 -5.12 -0.20
CA ARG A 168 -31.84 -5.29 -1.45
C ARG A 168 -33.02 -4.35 -1.52
N LYS A 169 -33.86 -4.33 -0.47
CA LYS A 169 -35.04 -3.44 -0.43
C LYS A 169 -34.66 -1.96 -0.58
N VAL A 170 -33.62 -1.53 0.17
CA VAL A 170 -33.16 -0.14 0.11
C VAL A 170 -32.53 0.19 -1.24
N LEU A 171 -31.83 -0.76 -1.86
CA LEU A 171 -31.26 -0.58 -3.20
C LEU A 171 -32.35 -0.39 -4.25
N ASP A 172 -33.43 -1.19 -4.21
CA ASP A 172 -34.58 -1.03 -5.10
C ASP A 172 -35.22 0.35 -4.92
N GLU A 173 -35.44 0.81 -3.68
CA GLU A 173 -35.95 2.15 -3.38
C GLU A 173 -34.99 3.26 -3.90
N VAL A 174 -33.68 3.09 -3.78
CA VAL A 174 -32.69 4.06 -4.31
C VAL A 174 -32.74 4.08 -5.83
N GLN A 175 -32.81 2.92 -6.50
CA GLN A 175 -32.89 2.83 -7.96
C GLN A 175 -34.16 3.51 -8.51
N GLU A 176 -35.31 3.39 -7.82
CA GLU A 176 -36.54 4.10 -8.20
C GLU A 176 -36.41 5.62 -8.10
N THR A 177 -35.54 6.15 -7.25
CA THR A 177 -35.29 7.59 -7.15
C THR A 177 -34.39 8.14 -8.24
N ILE A 178 -33.65 7.28 -8.95
CA ILE A 178 -32.69 7.70 -9.98
C ILE A 178 -33.46 8.23 -11.22
N ARG A 179 -33.19 9.48 -11.54
CA ARG A 179 -33.88 10.23 -12.60
C ARG A 179 -33.34 9.98 -14.01
N GLN A 180 -32.58 8.94 -14.24
CA GLN A 180 -32.03 8.60 -15.55
C GLN A 180 -32.89 7.51 -16.21
N PRO A 181 -33.46 7.75 -17.39
CA PRO A 181 -34.18 6.71 -18.13
C PRO A 181 -33.25 5.55 -18.45
N HIS A 182 -33.69 4.32 -18.18
CA HIS A 182 -32.95 3.09 -18.42
C HIS A 182 -31.69 2.87 -17.55
N PHE A 183 -31.51 3.61 -16.44
CA PHE A 183 -30.46 3.30 -15.48
C PHE A 183 -30.79 1.99 -14.75
N GLN A 184 -29.99 0.99 -14.98
CA GLN A 184 -30.07 -0.28 -14.25
C GLN A 184 -28.64 -0.69 -13.87
N LEU A 185 -28.48 -1.18 -12.64
CA LEU A 185 -27.24 -1.81 -12.21
C LEU A 185 -27.18 -3.22 -12.78
N ASP A 186 -26.02 -3.61 -13.26
CA ASP A 186 -25.76 -5.00 -13.59
C ASP A 186 -25.59 -5.86 -12.31
N GLU A 187 -25.51 -7.16 -12.47
CA GLU A 187 -25.42 -8.11 -11.35
C GLU A 187 -24.17 -7.88 -10.50
N PHE A 188 -23.02 -7.58 -11.12
CA PHE A 188 -21.78 -7.29 -10.41
C PHE A 188 -21.86 -6.00 -9.60
N GLN A 189 -22.51 -4.97 -10.15
CA GLN A 189 -22.72 -3.70 -9.45
C GLN A 189 -23.66 -3.86 -8.26
N VAL A 190 -24.70 -4.68 -8.39
CA VAL A 190 -25.60 -5.03 -7.27
C VAL A 190 -24.84 -5.77 -6.18
N ASP A 191 -24.01 -6.75 -6.52
CA ASP A 191 -23.17 -7.48 -5.59
C ASP A 191 -22.19 -6.57 -4.85
N ALA A 192 -21.63 -5.59 -5.54
CA ALA A 192 -20.76 -4.62 -4.92
C ALA A 192 -21.47 -3.72 -3.90
N VAL A 193 -22.66 -3.24 -4.22
CA VAL A 193 -23.48 -2.47 -3.26
C VAL A 193 -23.79 -3.33 -2.04
N ARG A 194 -24.21 -4.59 -2.26
CA ARG A 194 -24.50 -5.54 -1.19
C ARG A 194 -23.30 -5.76 -0.29
N ALA A 195 -22.13 -6.01 -0.86
CA ALA A 195 -20.93 -6.22 -0.08
C ALA A 195 -20.51 -5.00 0.73
N ALA A 196 -20.54 -3.81 0.13
CA ALA A 196 -20.22 -2.58 0.82
C ALA A 196 -21.22 -2.25 1.94
N ALA A 197 -22.47 -2.71 1.83
CA ALA A 197 -23.49 -2.53 2.86
C ALA A 197 -23.36 -3.54 4.00
N THR A 198 -22.99 -4.78 3.73
CA THR A 198 -23.02 -5.89 4.70
C THR A 198 -21.66 -6.19 5.35
N HIS A 199 -20.55 -5.59 4.87
CA HIS A 199 -19.20 -5.76 5.44
C HIS A 199 -18.59 -4.42 5.83
N ASN A 200 -17.66 -4.46 6.79
CA ASN A 200 -16.95 -3.27 7.24
C ASN A 200 -15.77 -2.87 6.33
N VAL A 201 -15.33 -3.74 5.43
CA VAL A 201 -14.35 -3.40 4.40
C VAL A 201 -14.83 -3.90 3.04
N SER A 202 -14.69 -3.06 2.03
CA SER A 202 -14.98 -3.42 0.63
C SER A 202 -13.97 -2.76 -0.30
N VAL A 203 -13.71 -3.41 -1.43
CA VAL A 203 -12.80 -2.92 -2.46
C VAL A 203 -13.56 -2.83 -3.77
N LEU A 204 -13.63 -1.62 -4.33
CA LEU A 204 -14.18 -1.35 -5.65
C LEU A 204 -13.03 -1.28 -6.66
N SER A 205 -12.88 -2.34 -7.43
CA SER A 205 -11.85 -2.44 -8.47
C SER A 205 -12.46 -2.22 -9.85
N GLY A 206 -11.73 -1.57 -10.74
CA GLY A 206 -12.16 -1.37 -12.13
C GLY A 206 -11.29 -0.37 -12.87
N GLY A 207 -11.22 -0.46 -14.19
CA GLY A 207 -10.46 0.43 -15.06
C GLY A 207 -10.99 1.87 -15.08
N PRO A 208 -10.31 2.78 -15.78
CA PRO A 208 -10.79 4.15 -15.98
C PRO A 208 -12.12 4.15 -16.74
N GLY A 209 -13.07 4.97 -16.31
CA GLY A 209 -14.38 5.10 -17.00
C GLY A 209 -15.42 4.01 -16.68
N THR A 210 -15.13 3.04 -15.81
CA THR A 210 -16.05 1.94 -15.43
C THR A 210 -17.17 2.36 -14.47
N GLY A 211 -17.32 3.64 -14.18
CA GLY A 211 -18.40 4.11 -13.30
C GLY A 211 -18.12 3.98 -11.81
N LYS A 212 -16.87 3.78 -11.35
CA LYS A 212 -16.53 3.68 -9.93
C LYS A 212 -17.14 4.79 -9.08
N THR A 213 -17.07 6.04 -9.53
CA THR A 213 -17.67 7.18 -8.78
C THR A 213 -19.20 7.05 -8.67
N THR A 214 -19.86 6.57 -9.73
CA THR A 214 -21.31 6.30 -9.71
C THR A 214 -21.63 5.24 -8.66
N MET A 215 -20.84 4.17 -8.61
CA MET A 215 -20.98 3.12 -7.61
C MET A 215 -20.77 3.63 -6.18
N VAL A 216 -19.76 4.47 -5.96
CA VAL A 216 -19.57 5.13 -4.66
C VAL A 216 -20.80 5.94 -4.26
N CYS A 217 -21.39 6.73 -5.17
CA CYS A 217 -22.59 7.50 -4.88
C CYS A 217 -23.78 6.61 -4.51
N ILE A 218 -23.99 5.51 -5.23
CA ILE A 218 -25.10 4.57 -4.97
C ILE A 218 -24.87 3.85 -3.63
N ILE A 219 -23.67 3.35 -3.36
CA ILE A 219 -23.33 2.72 -2.09
C ILE A 219 -23.60 3.69 -0.93
N LEU A 220 -23.12 4.91 -1.01
CA LEU A 220 -23.35 5.93 0.03
C LEU A 220 -24.83 6.26 0.19
N ALA A 221 -25.60 6.31 -0.88
CA ALA A 221 -27.05 6.54 -0.84
C ALA A 221 -27.79 5.37 -0.15
N VAL A 222 -27.41 4.12 -0.48
CA VAL A 222 -27.95 2.92 0.16
C VAL A 222 -27.60 2.90 1.65
N LEU A 223 -26.35 3.17 2.02
CA LEU A 223 -25.91 3.22 3.42
C LEU A 223 -26.67 4.29 4.21
N ALA A 224 -26.83 5.49 3.65
CA ALA A 224 -27.56 6.59 4.29
C ALA A 224 -29.07 6.33 4.41
N SER A 225 -29.63 5.52 3.51
CA SER A 225 -31.05 5.14 3.57
C SER A 225 -31.29 3.95 4.50
N ALA A 226 -30.32 3.02 4.58
CA ALA A 226 -30.43 1.82 5.42
C ALA A 226 -30.14 2.11 6.90
N ASP A 227 -29.29 3.11 7.19
CA ASP A 227 -28.91 3.49 8.55
C ASP A 227 -29.21 4.97 8.81
N PRO A 228 -30.36 5.27 9.47
CA PRO A 228 -30.75 6.66 9.80
C PRO A 228 -29.78 7.37 10.77
N TYR A 229 -28.91 6.62 11.45
CA TYR A 229 -27.90 7.15 12.37
C TYR A 229 -26.54 7.36 11.72
N LEU A 230 -26.41 7.05 10.42
CA LEU A 230 -25.20 7.32 9.66
C LEU A 230 -24.93 8.84 9.66
N GLY A 231 -23.92 9.25 10.42
CA GLY A 231 -23.67 10.67 10.69
C GLY A 231 -22.55 11.27 9.83
N ARG A 232 -21.42 10.61 9.73
CA ARG A 232 -20.20 11.20 9.17
C ARG A 232 -19.55 10.31 8.13
N ILE A 233 -19.43 10.85 6.91
CA ILE A 233 -18.75 10.21 5.79
C ILE A 233 -17.49 11.01 5.45
N ALA A 234 -16.34 10.37 5.39
CA ALA A 234 -15.10 10.96 4.89
C ALA A 234 -14.84 10.50 3.46
N LEU A 235 -14.48 11.44 2.59
CA LEU A 235 -13.93 11.17 1.27
C LEU A 235 -12.43 11.49 1.31
N SER A 236 -11.61 10.57 0.84
CA SER A 236 -10.15 10.72 0.91
C SER A 236 -9.46 10.18 -0.33
N ALA A 237 -8.23 10.63 -0.58
CA ALA A 237 -7.37 10.14 -1.65
C ALA A 237 -5.89 10.36 -1.28
N PRO A 238 -4.92 9.73 -1.98
CA PRO A 238 -3.50 9.92 -1.70
C PRO A 238 -3.01 11.36 -1.92
N SER A 239 -3.59 12.08 -2.87
CA SER A 239 -3.21 13.45 -3.21
C SER A 239 -4.35 14.45 -3.06
N GLY A 240 -4.03 15.73 -2.82
CA GLY A 240 -5.02 16.79 -2.71
C GLY A 240 -5.82 17.01 -4.01
N LYS A 241 -5.18 16.83 -5.16
CA LYS A 241 -5.83 16.93 -6.47
C LYS A 241 -6.84 15.79 -6.67
N ALA A 242 -6.48 14.55 -6.32
CA ALA A 242 -7.38 13.39 -6.38
C ALA A 242 -8.56 13.56 -5.41
N ALA A 243 -8.31 14.00 -4.16
CA ALA A 243 -9.36 14.26 -3.19
C ALA A 243 -10.37 15.33 -3.67
N SER A 244 -9.88 16.43 -4.26
CA SER A 244 -10.77 17.46 -4.84
C SER A 244 -11.61 16.91 -6.00
N ARG A 245 -11.00 16.12 -6.90
CA ARG A 245 -11.72 15.47 -8.01
C ARG A 245 -12.79 14.51 -7.50
N LEU A 246 -12.47 13.69 -6.49
CA LEU A 246 -13.44 12.77 -5.89
C LEU A 246 -14.64 13.53 -5.33
N ARG A 247 -14.42 14.60 -4.56
CA ARG A 247 -15.50 15.44 -4.01
C ARG A 247 -16.41 15.96 -5.10
N ASP A 248 -15.80 16.61 -6.12
CA ASP A 248 -16.56 17.26 -7.19
C ASP A 248 -17.33 16.23 -8.04
N ALA A 249 -16.70 15.07 -8.27
CA ALA A 249 -17.33 13.95 -8.99
C ALA A 249 -18.48 13.33 -8.19
N VAL A 250 -18.33 13.11 -6.89
CA VAL A 250 -19.42 12.60 -6.02
C VAL A 250 -20.58 13.59 -5.97
N ALA A 251 -20.29 14.89 -5.81
CA ALA A 251 -21.33 15.92 -5.77
C ALA A 251 -22.11 16.02 -7.10
N SER A 252 -21.41 16.08 -8.23
CA SER A 252 -22.02 16.18 -9.57
C SER A 252 -22.81 14.91 -9.93
N THR A 253 -22.26 13.73 -9.65
CA THR A 253 -22.92 12.45 -9.94
C THR A 253 -24.15 12.25 -9.06
N SER A 254 -24.08 12.55 -7.76
CA SER A 254 -25.24 12.46 -6.88
C SER A 254 -26.37 13.39 -7.32
N HIS A 255 -26.03 14.61 -7.75
CA HIS A 255 -27.01 15.53 -8.31
C HIS A 255 -27.62 15.03 -9.63
N ALA A 256 -26.77 14.53 -10.55
CA ALA A 256 -27.23 13.99 -11.85
C ALA A 256 -28.13 12.77 -11.70
N LEU A 257 -27.89 11.93 -10.70
CA LEU A 257 -28.74 10.78 -10.36
C LEU A 257 -30.00 11.16 -9.58
N GLY A 258 -30.11 12.39 -9.08
CA GLY A 258 -31.23 12.83 -8.26
C GLY A 258 -31.23 12.23 -6.84
N LEU A 259 -30.09 11.79 -6.35
CA LEU A 259 -29.95 11.23 -5.02
C LEU A 259 -30.10 12.33 -3.95
N LYS A 260 -30.58 11.94 -2.77
CA LYS A 260 -30.67 12.85 -1.62
C LYS A 260 -29.26 13.35 -1.22
N PRO A 261 -29.14 14.58 -0.70
CA PRO A 261 -27.85 15.06 -0.17
C PRO A 261 -27.30 14.10 0.86
N LEU A 262 -26.06 13.66 0.62
CA LEU A 262 -25.36 12.77 1.54
C LEU A 262 -24.85 13.55 2.76
N PRO A 263 -24.82 12.97 3.97
CA PRO A 263 -24.19 13.55 5.15
C PRO A 263 -22.66 13.49 5.01
N THR A 264 -22.13 13.98 3.90
CA THR A 264 -20.70 13.96 3.64
C THR A 264 -19.99 15.06 4.43
N ALA A 265 -18.78 14.78 4.84
CA ALA A 265 -17.87 15.84 5.24
C ALA A 265 -17.77 16.83 4.07
N SER A 266 -17.98 18.09 4.35
CA SER A 266 -17.98 19.20 3.37
C SER A 266 -16.67 19.32 2.58
N GLN A 267 -15.64 18.54 2.92
CA GLN A 267 -14.32 18.55 2.30
C GLN A 267 -13.78 17.14 2.16
N ALA A 268 -13.42 16.76 0.93
CA ALA A 268 -12.55 15.61 0.71
C ALA A 268 -11.10 16.03 1.04
N THR A 269 -10.35 15.14 1.68
CA THR A 269 -9.00 15.42 2.18
C THR A 269 -8.01 14.35 1.75
N THR A 270 -6.71 14.65 1.83
CA THR A 270 -5.71 13.58 1.67
C THR A 270 -5.76 12.62 2.86
N VAL A 271 -5.32 11.37 2.67
CA VAL A 271 -5.22 10.39 3.77
C VAL A 271 -4.34 10.92 4.91
N HIS A 272 -3.26 11.65 4.60
CA HIS A 272 -2.43 12.32 5.61
C HIS A 272 -3.23 13.36 6.41
N SER A 273 -4.01 14.20 5.74
CA SER A 273 -4.86 15.19 6.42
C SER A 273 -5.98 14.53 7.21
N LEU A 274 -6.59 13.46 6.69
CA LEU A 274 -7.61 12.67 7.38
C LEU A 274 -7.06 12.13 8.70
N LEU A 275 -5.85 11.58 8.68
CA LEU A 275 -5.15 11.08 9.87
C LEU A 275 -4.64 12.20 10.80
N GLY A 276 -4.77 13.47 10.39
CA GLY A 276 -4.34 14.62 11.17
C GLY A 276 -2.82 14.70 11.29
N TRP A 277 -2.10 14.65 10.17
CA TRP A 277 -0.64 14.78 10.12
C TRP A 277 -0.19 16.10 10.79
N GLN A 278 0.71 15.99 11.77
CA GLN A 278 1.20 17.11 12.59
C GLN A 278 2.64 17.53 12.26
N GLY A 279 3.23 16.93 11.23
CA GLY A 279 4.60 17.22 10.80
C GLY A 279 5.62 16.17 11.24
N PRO A 280 6.88 16.33 10.78
CA PRO A 280 7.97 15.42 11.15
C PRO A 280 8.18 15.39 12.67
N GLY A 281 8.22 14.19 13.25
CA GLY A 281 8.45 14.00 14.69
C GLY A 281 7.20 14.01 15.56
N SER A 282 6.07 14.60 15.12
CA SER A 282 4.81 14.61 15.87
C SER A 282 3.83 13.52 15.44
N GLY A 283 4.04 12.94 14.26
CA GLY A 283 3.23 11.82 13.76
C GLY A 283 1.81 12.20 13.33
N PHE A 284 0.87 11.29 13.57
CA PHE A 284 -0.54 11.46 13.25
C PHE A 284 -1.37 11.66 14.52
N ARG A 285 -2.43 12.45 14.44
CA ARG A 285 -3.37 12.68 15.54
C ARG A 285 -4.24 11.46 15.82
N TYR A 286 -4.63 10.76 14.75
CA TYR A 286 -5.51 9.59 14.84
C TYR A 286 -4.69 8.31 14.71
N ASP A 287 -4.97 7.38 15.61
CA ASP A 287 -4.30 6.09 15.75
C ASP A 287 -5.25 5.08 16.45
N LYS A 288 -4.73 3.93 16.86
CA LYS A 288 -5.52 2.90 17.57
C LYS A 288 -6.11 3.35 18.90
N LEU A 289 -5.57 4.38 19.55
CA LEU A 289 -6.03 4.92 20.83
C LEU A 289 -6.98 6.11 20.64
N ASN A 290 -6.84 6.83 19.53
CA ASN A 290 -7.66 7.97 19.16
C ASN A 290 -8.19 7.79 17.74
N GLN A 291 -9.29 7.05 17.62
CA GLN A 291 -9.84 6.63 16.34
C GLN A 291 -10.50 7.77 15.56
N LEU A 292 -10.57 7.59 14.25
CA LEU A 292 -11.25 8.51 13.33
C LEU A 292 -12.76 8.55 13.64
N PRO A 293 -13.35 9.76 13.74
CA PRO A 293 -14.75 9.93 14.13
C PRO A 293 -15.70 9.83 12.90
N TYR A 294 -15.53 8.82 12.05
CA TYR A 294 -16.32 8.63 10.84
C TYR A 294 -17.00 7.26 10.84
N ASP A 295 -18.22 7.21 10.30
CA ASP A 295 -19.00 5.98 10.14
C ASP A 295 -18.64 5.27 8.83
N VAL A 296 -18.32 6.07 7.79
CA VAL A 296 -17.87 5.59 6.49
C VAL A 296 -16.63 6.39 6.05
N ILE A 297 -15.63 5.68 5.56
CA ILE A 297 -14.44 6.27 4.94
C ILE A 297 -14.30 5.70 3.54
N VAL A 298 -14.33 6.56 2.54
CA VAL A 298 -14.04 6.22 1.14
C VAL A 298 -12.64 6.70 0.82
N VAL A 299 -11.81 5.80 0.30
CA VAL A 299 -10.46 6.12 -0.17
C VAL A 299 -10.35 5.82 -1.64
N ASP A 300 -10.28 6.85 -2.47
CA ASP A 300 -10.05 6.71 -3.91
C ASP A 300 -8.55 6.60 -4.22
N GLU A 301 -8.23 6.02 -5.38
CA GLU A 301 -6.85 5.72 -5.79
C GLU A 301 -6.07 4.93 -4.70
N ALA A 302 -6.74 4.00 -4.02
CA ALA A 302 -6.16 3.26 -2.90
C ALA A 302 -4.92 2.44 -3.27
N SER A 303 -4.77 2.05 -4.54
CA SER A 303 -3.57 1.38 -5.08
C SER A 303 -2.30 2.23 -4.96
N MET A 304 -2.42 3.55 -4.84
CA MET A 304 -1.29 4.47 -4.66
C MET A 304 -0.88 4.66 -3.19
N LEU A 305 -1.58 4.07 -2.23
CA LEU A 305 -1.18 4.14 -0.82
C LEU A 305 0.02 3.24 -0.55
N SER A 306 1.00 3.75 0.18
CA SER A 306 2.07 2.91 0.72
C SER A 306 1.53 1.98 1.82
N VAL A 307 2.19 0.83 2.02
CA VAL A 307 1.82 -0.11 3.10
C VAL A 307 1.85 0.57 4.46
N SER A 308 2.81 1.47 4.69
CA SER A 308 2.92 2.21 5.95
C SER A 308 1.74 3.16 6.17
N LEU A 309 1.29 3.88 5.13
CA LEU A 309 0.14 4.77 5.26
C LEU A 309 -1.17 4.00 5.41
N MET A 310 -1.32 2.87 4.72
CA MET A 310 -2.45 1.96 4.88
C MET A 310 -2.48 1.38 6.30
N ALA A 311 -1.36 0.94 6.86
CA ALA A 311 -1.29 0.46 8.23
C ALA A 311 -1.75 1.54 9.23
N ARG A 312 -1.31 2.80 9.06
CA ARG A 312 -1.75 3.92 9.90
C ARG A 312 -3.25 4.19 9.77
N LEU A 313 -3.78 4.15 8.55
CA LEU A 313 -5.22 4.32 8.31
C LEU A 313 -6.03 3.23 9.02
N LEU A 314 -5.64 1.97 8.83
CA LEU A 314 -6.33 0.83 9.43
C LEU A 314 -6.24 0.80 10.97
N ASP A 315 -5.14 1.26 11.56
CA ASP A 315 -5.03 1.43 13.01
C ASP A 315 -5.95 2.52 13.56
N ALA A 316 -6.18 3.58 12.76
CA ALA A 316 -7.03 4.69 13.15
C ALA A 316 -8.54 4.44 12.93
N ILE A 317 -8.91 3.37 12.22
CA ILE A 317 -10.31 3.02 11.93
C ILE A 317 -10.94 2.29 13.12
N GLY A 318 -12.14 2.75 13.53
CA GLY A 318 -12.94 2.09 14.56
C GLY A 318 -13.59 0.79 14.08
N ALA A 319 -13.93 -0.10 15.01
CA ALA A 319 -14.54 -1.40 14.70
C ALA A 319 -15.86 -1.31 13.93
N ARG A 320 -16.60 -0.22 14.05
CA ARG A 320 -17.88 0.00 13.36
C ARG A 320 -17.79 0.88 12.12
N THR A 321 -16.61 1.42 11.82
CA THR A 321 -16.39 2.25 10.63
C THR A 321 -16.30 1.37 9.39
N ARG A 322 -17.06 1.70 8.36
CA ARG A 322 -16.96 1.07 7.04
C ARG A 322 -15.85 1.71 6.22
N LEU A 323 -14.99 0.89 5.66
CA LEU A 323 -13.91 1.29 4.77
C LEU A 323 -14.21 0.84 3.34
N ILE A 324 -14.32 1.79 2.43
CA ILE A 324 -14.51 1.54 1.00
C ILE A 324 -13.23 1.98 0.28
N LEU A 325 -12.47 1.02 -0.21
CA LEU A 325 -11.26 1.26 -1.00
C LEU A 325 -11.63 1.24 -2.47
N VAL A 326 -11.31 2.31 -3.18
CA VAL A 326 -11.56 2.43 -4.62
C VAL A 326 -10.23 2.52 -5.33
N GLY A 327 -10.05 1.73 -6.39
CA GLY A 327 -8.78 1.73 -7.10
C GLY A 327 -8.86 1.00 -8.43
N ASP A 328 -7.74 1.03 -9.12
CA ASP A 328 -7.53 0.34 -10.39
C ASP A 328 -6.33 -0.60 -10.18
N PRO A 329 -6.51 -1.91 -10.35
CA PRO A 329 -5.44 -2.88 -10.13
C PRO A 329 -4.30 -2.75 -11.14
N ASP A 330 -4.59 -2.15 -12.31
CA ASP A 330 -3.65 -2.02 -13.42
C ASP A 330 -2.96 -0.64 -13.45
N GLN A 331 -3.35 0.30 -12.56
CA GLN A 331 -2.68 1.59 -12.45
C GLN A 331 -1.38 1.52 -11.66
N LEU A 332 -0.49 2.50 -11.97
CA LEU A 332 0.85 2.63 -11.43
C LEU A 332 0.92 2.48 -9.91
N VAL A 333 1.87 1.67 -9.49
CA VAL A 333 2.28 1.40 -8.12
C VAL A 333 2.62 2.71 -7.38
N SER A 334 2.41 2.74 -6.07
CA SER A 334 2.75 3.88 -5.20
C SER A 334 4.21 4.31 -5.37
N VAL A 335 4.46 5.61 -5.25
CA VAL A 335 5.83 6.20 -5.27
C VAL A 335 6.63 5.77 -4.03
N GLU A 336 5.95 5.45 -2.92
CA GLU A 336 6.57 4.93 -1.70
C GLU A 336 6.57 3.39 -1.70
N ALA A 337 7.51 2.81 -0.95
CA ALA A 337 7.68 1.36 -0.84
C ALA A 337 6.38 0.66 -0.39
N GLY A 338 6.05 -0.40 -1.10
CA GLY A 338 4.88 -1.22 -0.84
C GLY A 338 3.59 -0.53 -1.26
N SER A 339 3.26 -0.62 -2.54
CA SER A 339 1.85 -0.49 -2.88
C SER A 339 1.10 -1.60 -2.16
N VAL A 340 -0.02 -1.27 -1.54
CA VAL A 340 -0.97 -2.30 -1.10
C VAL A 340 -1.49 -2.95 -2.36
N SER A 341 -0.67 -3.87 -2.93
CA SER A 341 -1.09 -4.58 -4.11
C SER A 341 -2.30 -5.42 -3.75
N TYR A 342 -3.29 -5.43 -4.61
CA TYR A 342 -4.50 -6.25 -4.52
C TYR A 342 -4.21 -7.72 -4.17
N THR A 343 -2.99 -8.19 -4.33
CA THR A 343 -2.53 -9.53 -3.94
C THR A 343 -2.72 -9.82 -2.45
N HIS A 344 -2.53 -8.83 -1.57
CA HIS A 344 -2.77 -8.99 -0.14
C HIS A 344 -4.27 -8.93 0.20
N LEU A 345 -5.03 -8.15 -0.57
CA LEU A 345 -6.47 -8.06 -0.43
C LEU A 345 -7.19 -9.30 -0.98
N ARG A 346 -6.71 -9.89 -2.10
CA ARG A 346 -7.24 -11.13 -2.70
C ARG A 346 -7.05 -12.37 -1.83
N ALA A 347 -6.03 -12.41 -0.98
CA ALA A 347 -5.79 -13.55 -0.09
C ALA A 347 -6.86 -13.73 1.00
N HIS A 348 -7.73 -12.74 1.20
CA HIS A 348 -8.79 -12.73 2.21
C HIS A 348 -10.18 -12.59 1.57
N GLU A 349 -10.63 -13.46 0.71
CA GLU A 349 -12.01 -13.68 0.15
C GLU A 349 -13.06 -12.52 0.22
N THR A 350 -12.67 -11.33 0.70
CA THR A 350 -13.50 -10.14 0.92
C THR A 350 -13.31 -9.08 -0.16
N VAL A 351 -12.51 -9.38 -1.16
CA VAL A 351 -12.33 -8.51 -2.33
C VAL A 351 -13.40 -8.86 -3.35
N ILE A 352 -14.40 -8.02 -3.43
CA ILE A 352 -15.34 -8.08 -4.54
C ILE A 352 -14.70 -7.31 -5.68
N ASP A 353 -14.08 -8.05 -6.58
CA ASP A 353 -13.64 -7.51 -7.85
C ASP A 353 -14.89 -7.08 -8.64
N LEU A 354 -15.20 -5.79 -8.61
CA LEU A 354 -16.04 -5.19 -9.64
C LEU A 354 -15.20 -5.08 -10.91
N VAL A 355 -15.13 -6.17 -11.64
CA VAL A 355 -14.67 -6.12 -13.02
C VAL A 355 -15.86 -5.60 -13.85
N CYS A 356 -15.85 -4.30 -14.14
CA CYS A 356 -16.69 -3.73 -15.19
C CYS A 356 -15.91 -3.69 -16.49
#